data_d5b87d8da64af68916606c0fe22a30aa
#
_entry.id   d5b87d8da64af68916606c0fe22a30aa
#
_cell.length_a   1.000
_cell.length_b   1.000
_cell.length_c   1.000
_cell.angle_alpha   90.00
_cell.angle_beta   90.00
_cell.angle_gamma   90.00
#
_symmetry.space_group_name_H-M   'P 1'
#
loop_
_entity.id
_entity.type
_entity.pdbx_description
1 polymer ?
#
loop_
_entity_poly.entity_id
_entity_poly.type
_entity_poly.pdbx_seq_one_letter_code
_entity_poly.pdbx_strand_id
1 'polypeptide(L)'
;MRGALTVLLRNGLFFADGHFWENLCVRLETGRVTAMDEGLAPLAGEAVIDLQGDFVLPGFVDAHIHAFRGHDTMQGEDAIRQMARELYQEGVAAFLPTTMSASVEDTRRVIAAVRRVMDTPEQRAARVLGAHMEAPFLSPEKAGAQ
;
A
#
# COMPACT_ATOMS: atom_id res chain seq x y z
N MET A 1 -29.57 0.17 -2.17
CA MET A 1 -28.36 -0.31 -2.87
C MET A 1 -27.50 0.91 -3.17
N ARG A 2 -26.29 1.03 -2.59
CA ARG A 2 -25.33 2.05 -3.06
C ARG A 2 -24.83 1.55 -4.40
N GLY A 3 -25.11 2.29 -5.49
CA GLY A 3 -24.59 1.98 -6.81
C GLY A 3 -23.06 1.80 -6.76
N ALA A 4 -22.54 0.89 -7.57
CA ALA A 4 -21.10 0.72 -7.71
C ALA A 4 -20.48 2.08 -8.06
N LEU A 5 -19.48 2.52 -7.28
CA LEU A 5 -18.80 3.77 -7.55
C LEU A 5 -17.95 3.57 -8.81
N THR A 6 -18.36 4.21 -9.90
CA THR A 6 -17.62 4.22 -11.16
C THR A 6 -16.96 5.58 -11.32
N VAL A 7 -15.70 5.58 -11.66
CA VAL A 7 -14.87 6.80 -11.83
C VAL A 7 -14.10 6.71 -13.13
N LEU A 8 -14.15 7.75 -13.93
CA LEU A 8 -13.31 7.94 -15.11
C LEU A 8 -12.20 8.97 -14.80
N LEU A 9 -10.96 8.54 -14.88
CA LEU A 9 -9.77 9.38 -14.81
C LEU A 9 -9.38 9.77 -16.24
N ARG A 10 -9.08 11.06 -16.47
CA ARG A 10 -8.63 11.55 -17.78
C ARG A 10 -7.61 12.69 -17.64
N ASN A 11 -6.96 13.04 -18.74
CA ASN A 11 -5.98 14.13 -18.82
C ASN A 11 -4.84 14.00 -17.81
N GLY A 12 -4.37 12.75 -17.57
CA GLY A 12 -3.20 12.44 -16.74
C GLY A 12 -2.09 11.79 -17.55
N LEU A 13 -0.92 11.68 -16.96
CA LEU A 13 0.21 10.89 -17.46
C LEU A 13 0.20 9.53 -16.74
N PHE A 14 -0.31 8.52 -17.41
CA PHE A 14 -0.49 7.19 -16.83
C PHE A 14 0.71 6.30 -17.07
N PHE A 15 1.33 5.78 -16.03
CA PHE A 15 2.42 4.82 -16.13
C PHE A 15 1.87 3.39 -16.26
N ALA A 16 2.10 2.78 -17.43
CA ALA A 16 1.75 1.40 -17.70
C ALA A 16 2.77 0.79 -18.66
N ASP A 17 3.02 -0.50 -18.57
CA ASP A 17 3.94 -1.25 -19.44
C ASP A 17 5.34 -0.63 -19.58
N GLY A 18 5.84 0.00 -18.49
CA GLY A 18 7.18 0.55 -18.43
C GLY A 18 7.37 1.95 -19.04
N HIS A 19 6.30 2.61 -19.48
CA HIS A 19 6.33 3.98 -20.01
C HIS A 19 5.11 4.79 -19.61
N PHE A 20 5.16 6.10 -19.85
CA PHE A 20 4.04 6.99 -19.64
C PHE A 20 3.20 7.13 -20.91
N TRP A 21 1.90 7.02 -20.73
CA TRP A 21 0.90 7.26 -21.76
C TRP A 21 0.25 8.62 -21.57
N GLU A 22 0.26 9.45 -22.61
CA GLU A 22 -0.54 10.66 -22.70
C GLU A 22 -1.90 10.32 -23.31
N ASN A 23 -2.92 11.12 -23.04
CA ASN A 23 -4.29 10.96 -23.59
C ASN A 23 -5.04 9.69 -23.20
N LEU A 24 -4.48 8.84 -22.35
CA LEU A 24 -5.16 7.67 -21.84
C LEU A 24 -6.28 8.07 -20.88
N CYS A 25 -7.41 7.38 -20.96
CA CYS A 25 -8.47 7.42 -19.96
C CYS A 25 -8.54 6.10 -19.23
N VAL A 26 -8.75 6.13 -17.93
CA VAL A 26 -8.83 4.93 -17.08
C VAL A 26 -10.15 4.92 -16.33
N ARG A 27 -10.94 3.86 -16.51
CA ARG A 27 -12.18 3.64 -15.76
C ARG A 27 -11.94 2.71 -14.60
N LEU A 28 -12.41 3.12 -13.44
CA LEU A 28 -12.37 2.35 -12.19
C LEU A 28 -13.80 2.00 -11.77
N GLU A 29 -14.05 0.73 -11.50
CA GLU A 29 -15.31 0.25 -10.93
C GLU A 29 -15.02 -0.59 -9.69
N THR A 30 -15.62 -0.25 -8.58
CA THR A 30 -15.44 -0.98 -7.31
C THR A 30 -13.97 -1.22 -6.94
N GLY A 31 -13.10 -0.22 -7.21
CA GLY A 31 -11.68 -0.28 -6.89
C GLY A 31 -10.83 -1.11 -7.86
N ARG A 32 -11.35 -1.42 -9.04
CA ARG A 32 -10.61 -2.13 -10.11
C ARG A 32 -10.59 -1.32 -11.38
N VAL A 33 -9.51 -1.41 -12.12
CA VAL A 33 -9.43 -0.91 -13.50
C VAL A 33 -10.26 -1.83 -14.38
N THR A 34 -11.28 -1.28 -15.05
CA THR A 34 -12.19 -2.03 -15.95
C THR A 34 -12.03 -1.65 -17.41
N ALA A 35 -11.47 -0.47 -17.69
CA ALA A 35 -11.13 -0.07 -19.06
C ALA A 35 -9.94 0.90 -19.04
N MET A 36 -9.10 0.79 -20.05
CA MET A 36 -8.01 1.72 -20.36
C MET A 36 -8.00 1.91 -21.87
N ASP A 37 -8.26 3.12 -22.35
CA ASP A 37 -8.24 3.43 -23.79
C ASP A 37 -8.17 4.94 -23.99
N GLU A 38 -7.77 5.37 -25.17
CA GLU A 38 -7.86 6.77 -25.58
C GLU A 38 -9.32 7.13 -25.85
N GLY A 39 -9.79 8.28 -25.32
CA GLY A 39 -11.10 8.80 -25.67
C GLY A 39 -12.30 8.05 -25.09
N LEU A 40 -12.16 7.37 -23.96
CA LEU A 40 -13.31 6.77 -23.25
C LEU A 40 -14.35 7.86 -22.91
N ALA A 41 -15.57 7.69 -23.39
CA ALA A 41 -16.68 8.58 -23.05
C ALA A 41 -17.19 8.29 -21.63
N PRO A 42 -17.55 9.33 -20.84
CA PRO A 42 -18.19 9.14 -19.55
C PRO A 42 -19.51 8.37 -19.67
N LEU A 43 -19.76 7.47 -18.74
CA LEU A 43 -21.04 6.76 -18.60
C LEU A 43 -22.04 7.60 -17.80
N ALA A 44 -23.32 7.30 -17.95
CA ALA A 44 -24.37 7.98 -17.19
C ALA A 44 -24.18 7.78 -15.69
N GLY A 45 -24.02 8.88 -14.92
CA GLY A 45 -23.81 8.85 -13.47
C GLY A 45 -22.37 8.53 -13.03
N GLU A 46 -21.42 8.40 -13.97
CA GLU A 46 -20.01 8.20 -13.66
C GLU A 46 -19.36 9.50 -13.17
N ALA A 47 -18.57 9.42 -12.10
CA ALA A 47 -17.75 10.53 -11.68
C ALA A 47 -16.56 10.69 -12.62
N VAL A 48 -16.31 11.92 -13.11
CA VAL A 48 -15.15 12.22 -13.98
C VAL A 48 -14.16 13.05 -13.20
N ILE A 49 -12.90 12.57 -13.13
CA ILE A 49 -11.78 13.28 -12.52
C ILE A 49 -10.83 13.71 -13.63
N ASP A 50 -10.68 15.02 -13.78
CA ASP A 50 -9.69 15.63 -14.66
C ASP A 50 -8.39 15.80 -13.88
N LEU A 51 -7.34 15.11 -14.31
CA LEU A 51 -6.04 15.06 -13.63
C LEU A 51 -5.12 16.23 -14.03
N GLN A 52 -5.50 17.05 -15.01
CA GLN A 52 -4.79 18.26 -15.40
C GLN A 52 -3.27 18.08 -15.66
N GLY A 53 -2.88 16.91 -16.14
CA GLY A 53 -1.49 16.57 -16.43
C GLY A 53 -0.75 15.88 -15.26
N ASP A 54 -1.42 15.60 -14.16
CA ASP A 54 -0.82 14.89 -13.05
C ASP A 54 -0.37 13.46 -13.42
N PHE A 55 0.67 12.99 -12.77
CA PHE A 55 1.16 11.63 -12.93
C PHE A 55 0.27 10.62 -12.22
N VAL A 56 -0.03 9.53 -12.91
CA VAL A 56 -0.74 8.38 -12.33
C VAL A 56 0.19 7.17 -12.36
N LEU A 57 0.54 6.68 -11.18
CA LEU A 57 1.42 5.52 -11.01
C LEU A 57 0.71 4.44 -10.20
N PRO A 58 1.11 3.18 -10.35
CA PRO A 58 0.78 2.17 -9.34
C PRO A 58 1.29 2.61 -7.97
N GLY A 59 0.52 2.33 -6.92
CA GLY A 59 0.99 2.58 -5.56
C GLY A 59 2.25 1.76 -5.25
N PHE A 60 3.15 2.33 -4.46
CA PHE A 60 4.41 1.69 -4.10
C PHE A 60 4.18 0.45 -3.21
N VAL A 61 5.09 -0.51 -3.31
CA VAL A 61 5.15 -1.66 -2.42
C VAL A 61 6.47 -1.59 -1.66
N ASP A 62 6.40 -1.43 -0.34
CA ASP A 62 7.57 -1.39 0.52
C ASP A 62 7.81 -2.78 1.14
N ALA A 63 8.87 -3.43 0.73
CA ALA A 63 9.19 -4.78 1.15
C ALA A 63 10.04 -4.86 2.44
N HIS A 64 10.49 -3.71 2.98
CA HIS A 64 11.37 -3.67 4.14
C HIS A 64 11.25 -2.36 4.89
N ILE A 65 10.45 -2.31 5.95
CA ILE A 65 10.27 -1.14 6.79
C ILE A 65 10.07 -1.52 8.26
N HIS A 66 10.94 -1.01 9.14
CA HIS A 66 10.85 -1.25 10.59
C HIS A 66 9.88 -0.32 11.28
N ALA A 67 9.96 0.96 10.93
CA ALA A 67 9.19 2.02 11.59
C ALA A 67 8.84 3.13 10.61
N PHE A 68 7.72 3.82 10.88
CA PHE A 68 7.33 5.02 10.15
C PHE A 68 6.67 6.02 11.09
N ARG A 69 7.10 7.28 11.04
CA ARG A 69 6.58 8.40 11.84
C ARG A 69 6.44 8.10 13.35
N GLY A 70 7.42 7.38 13.91
CA GLY A 70 7.44 7.06 15.35
C GLY A 70 6.67 5.81 15.76
N HIS A 71 6.05 5.12 14.82
CA HIS A 71 5.44 3.81 15.03
C HIS A 71 6.37 2.71 14.51
N ASP A 72 6.64 1.71 15.34
CA ASP A 72 7.59 0.63 15.06
C ASP A 72 6.86 -0.72 15.03
N THR A 73 7.25 -1.57 14.11
CA THR A 73 6.68 -2.92 13.93
C THR A 73 6.74 -3.74 15.23
N MET A 74 7.83 -3.59 16.03
CA MET A 74 8.01 -4.33 17.28
C MET A 74 7.05 -3.90 18.39
N GLN A 75 6.41 -2.73 18.28
CA GLN A 75 5.38 -2.27 19.20
C GLN A 75 4.06 -3.05 19.06
N GLY A 76 3.82 -3.70 17.91
CA GLY A 76 2.68 -4.58 17.69
C GLY A 76 1.55 -3.98 16.88
N GLU A 77 0.34 -4.49 17.09
CA GLU A 77 -0.81 -4.28 16.18
C GLU A 77 -1.16 -2.82 15.94
N ASP A 78 -1.32 -2.04 17.00
CA ASP A 78 -1.75 -0.64 16.89
C ASP A 78 -0.72 0.21 16.12
N ALA A 79 0.57 -0.02 16.36
CA ALA A 79 1.64 0.67 15.64
C ALA A 79 1.65 0.28 14.16
N ILE A 80 1.50 -1.01 13.83
CA ILE A 80 1.43 -1.48 12.43
C ILE A 80 0.22 -0.87 11.71
N ARG A 81 -0.93 -0.73 12.37
CA ARG A 81 -2.11 -0.05 11.80
C ARG A 81 -1.86 1.43 11.56
N GLN A 82 -1.17 2.12 12.49
CA GLN A 82 -0.80 3.52 12.28
C GLN A 82 0.17 3.67 11.12
N MET A 83 1.23 2.84 11.06
CA MET A 83 2.13 2.80 9.91
C MET A 83 1.36 2.63 8.61
N ALA A 84 0.39 1.70 8.55
CA ALA A 84 -0.41 1.44 7.37
C ALA A 84 -1.20 2.68 6.90
N ARG A 85 -1.82 3.43 7.83
CA ARG A 85 -2.56 4.66 7.51
C ARG A 85 -1.66 5.77 7.00
N GLU A 86 -0.51 5.94 7.60
CA GLU A 86 0.43 7.00 7.24
C GLU A 86 1.19 6.70 5.94
N LEU A 87 1.61 5.45 5.74
CA LEU A 87 2.22 5.00 4.49
C LEU A 87 1.27 5.16 3.29
N TYR A 88 -0.03 4.93 3.50
CA TYR A 88 -1.03 5.15 2.46
C TYR A 88 -1.06 6.62 1.98
N GLN A 89 -0.86 7.58 2.88
CA GLN A 89 -0.82 9.01 2.53
C GLN A 89 0.41 9.38 1.70
N GLU A 90 1.47 8.58 1.77
CA GLU A 90 2.70 8.74 0.98
C GLU A 90 2.69 7.93 -0.34
N GLY A 91 1.52 7.37 -0.70
CA GLY A 91 1.37 6.61 -1.95
C GLY A 91 1.82 5.15 -1.86
N VAL A 92 2.09 4.62 -0.67
CA VAL A 92 2.38 3.20 -0.47
C VAL A 92 1.06 2.43 -0.44
N ALA A 93 0.88 1.53 -1.39
CA ALA A 93 -0.30 0.68 -1.49
C ALA A 93 -0.22 -0.56 -0.59
N ALA A 94 1.01 -1.07 -0.39
CA ALA A 94 1.24 -2.26 0.41
C ALA A 94 2.65 -2.28 1.01
N PHE A 95 2.84 -3.00 2.12
CA PHE A 95 4.15 -3.12 2.77
C PHE A 95 4.30 -4.42 3.55
N LEU A 96 5.55 -4.71 3.90
CA LEU A 96 5.93 -5.79 4.80
C LEU A 96 6.52 -5.18 6.09
N PRO A 97 5.76 -5.11 7.20
CA PRO A 97 6.32 -4.77 8.51
C PRO A 97 7.52 -5.65 8.81
N THR A 98 8.67 -5.04 9.10
CA THR A 98 9.94 -5.75 9.27
C THR A 98 10.30 -5.85 10.74
N THR A 99 10.61 -7.07 11.20
CA THR A 99 11.03 -7.31 12.58
C THR A 99 12.49 -6.90 12.80
N MET A 100 12.83 -6.59 14.04
CA MET A 100 14.20 -6.51 14.53
C MET A 100 14.59 -7.80 15.24
N SER A 101 15.89 -8.00 15.50
CA SER A 101 16.38 -9.08 16.37
C SER A 101 15.79 -8.93 17.76
N ALA A 102 15.11 -9.97 18.24
CA ALA A 102 14.42 -9.98 19.52
C ALA A 102 14.29 -11.40 20.06
N SER A 103 13.74 -11.56 21.26
CA SER A 103 13.42 -12.87 21.79
C SER A 103 12.44 -13.63 20.87
N VAL A 104 12.48 -14.95 20.91
CA VAL A 104 11.52 -15.79 20.16
C VAL A 104 10.08 -15.45 20.56
N GLU A 105 9.86 -15.14 21.82
CA GLU A 105 8.54 -14.76 22.33
C GLU A 105 8.06 -13.42 21.75
N ASP A 106 8.90 -12.38 21.74
CA ASP A 106 8.57 -11.09 21.15
C ASP A 106 8.35 -11.21 19.64
N THR A 107 9.21 -11.95 18.95
CA THR A 107 9.04 -12.20 17.52
C THR A 107 7.69 -12.87 17.23
N ARG A 108 7.33 -13.90 17.98
CA ARG A 108 6.02 -14.57 17.85
C ARG A 108 4.85 -13.61 18.10
N ARG A 109 4.95 -12.76 19.12
CA ARG A 109 3.94 -11.74 19.46
C ARG A 109 3.73 -10.78 18.29
N VAL A 110 4.82 -10.29 17.71
CA VAL A 110 4.78 -9.36 16.57
C VAL A 110 4.21 -10.04 15.33
N ILE A 111 4.66 -11.23 14.97
CA ILE A 111 4.11 -11.98 13.83
C ILE A 111 2.62 -12.25 13.99
N ALA A 112 2.16 -12.55 15.21
CA ALA A 112 0.72 -12.69 15.48
C ALA A 112 -0.04 -11.35 15.30
N ALA A 113 0.58 -10.22 15.66
CA ALA A 113 0.01 -8.89 15.43
C ALA A 113 -0.09 -8.58 13.91
N VAL A 114 0.97 -8.84 13.15
CA VAL A 114 0.96 -8.71 11.69
C VAL A 114 -0.20 -9.52 11.09
N ARG A 115 -0.36 -10.77 11.50
CA ARG A 115 -1.44 -11.63 11.03
C ARG A 115 -2.83 -11.02 11.29
N ARG A 116 -3.06 -10.49 12.50
CA ARG A 116 -4.36 -9.84 12.81
C ARG A 116 -4.63 -8.63 11.91
N VAL A 117 -3.61 -7.80 11.64
CA VAL A 117 -3.76 -6.67 10.71
C VAL A 117 -4.06 -7.13 9.30
N MET A 118 -3.39 -8.19 8.82
CA MET A 118 -3.67 -8.79 7.51
C MET A 118 -5.12 -9.30 7.39
N ASP A 119 -5.61 -9.97 8.43
CA ASP A 119 -6.95 -10.58 8.44
C ASP A 119 -8.06 -9.53 8.57
N THR A 120 -7.75 -8.32 9.04
CA THR A 120 -8.70 -7.21 9.22
C THR A 120 -8.18 -5.91 8.58
N PRO A 121 -8.04 -5.85 7.23
CA PRO A 121 -7.52 -4.69 6.55
C PRO A 121 -8.44 -3.48 6.71
N GLU A 122 -7.86 -2.30 6.87
CA GLU A 122 -8.58 -1.04 6.97
C GLU A 122 -8.72 -0.35 5.60
N GLN A 123 -9.76 0.47 5.48
CA GLN A 123 -9.88 1.37 4.33
C GLN A 123 -8.91 2.55 4.50
N ARG A 124 -8.38 3.07 3.38
CA ARG A 124 -7.41 4.18 3.36
C ARG A 124 -6.16 3.89 4.19
N ALA A 125 -5.68 2.67 4.11
CA ALA A 125 -4.45 2.21 4.72
C ALA A 125 -3.67 1.34 3.72
N ALA A 126 -2.35 1.38 3.77
CA ALA A 126 -1.49 0.49 3.00
C ALA A 126 -1.74 -0.96 3.44
N ARG A 127 -1.79 -1.87 2.50
CA ARG A 127 -2.10 -3.26 2.78
C ARG A 127 -0.89 -3.98 3.37
N VAL A 128 -1.05 -4.62 4.51
CA VAL A 128 -0.03 -5.52 5.05
C VAL A 128 -0.10 -6.84 4.28
N LEU A 129 1.00 -7.22 3.61
CA LEU A 129 1.06 -8.43 2.76
C LEU A 129 1.65 -9.64 3.50
N GLY A 130 2.35 -9.42 4.60
CA GLY A 130 3.06 -10.41 5.38
C GLY A 130 3.98 -9.73 6.37
N ALA A 131 4.95 -10.48 6.89
CA ALA A 131 6.04 -9.93 7.68
C ALA A 131 7.37 -10.19 6.98
N HIS A 132 8.25 -9.21 6.96
CA HIS A 132 9.65 -9.43 6.66
C HIS A 132 10.36 -9.75 7.96
N MET A 133 10.86 -10.95 8.10
CA MET A 133 11.65 -11.36 9.27
C MET A 133 13.12 -11.07 8.99
N GLU A 134 13.64 -9.99 9.56
CA GLU A 134 15.06 -9.68 9.47
C GLU A 134 15.79 -10.33 10.63
N ALA A 135 16.78 -11.13 10.28
CA ALA A 135 17.85 -11.66 11.12
C ALA A 135 17.45 -12.06 12.55
N PRO A 136 16.51 -12.99 12.78
CA PRO A 136 16.11 -13.36 14.13
C PRO A 136 17.25 -14.02 14.94
N PHE A 137 18.29 -14.50 14.27
CA PHE A 137 19.44 -15.18 14.89
C PHE A 137 20.76 -14.61 14.37
N LEU A 138 21.23 -13.53 15.00
CA LEU A 138 22.49 -12.88 14.69
C LEU A 138 23.58 -13.26 15.68
N SER A 139 24.83 -13.35 15.17
CA SER A 139 25.99 -13.36 16.05
C SER A 139 26.14 -11.99 16.70
N PRO A 140 26.30 -11.89 18.02
CA PRO A 140 26.54 -10.61 18.70
C PRO A 140 27.72 -9.81 18.13
N GLU A 141 28.73 -10.50 17.62
CA GLU A 141 29.92 -9.88 17.00
C GLU A 141 29.64 -9.21 15.64
N LYS A 142 28.52 -9.55 15.02
CA LYS A 142 28.12 -9.09 13.68
C LYS A 142 26.73 -8.47 13.65
N ALA A 143 26.20 -8.09 14.79
CA ALA A 143 24.83 -7.61 14.92
C ALA A 143 24.54 -6.32 14.14
N GLY A 144 25.55 -5.46 13.94
CA GLY A 144 25.33 -4.19 13.26
C GLY A 144 24.41 -3.28 14.05
N ALA A 145 23.30 -2.88 13.46
CA ALA A 145 22.25 -2.07 14.10
C ALA A 145 21.16 -2.87 14.81
N GLN A 146 21.26 -4.18 14.76
CA GLN A 146 20.28 -5.10 15.34
C GLN A 146 20.47 -5.31 16.85
#